data_75c907a61c447adfb6e1c357df3fd2e6
#
_entry.id   75c907a61c447adfb6e1c357df3fd2e6
#
_cell.length_a   1.000
_cell.length_b   1.000
_cell.length_c   1.000
_cell.angle_alpha   90.00
_cell.angle_beta   90.00
_cell.angle_gamma   90.00
#
_symmetry.space_group_name_H-M   'P 1'
#
loop_
_entity.id
_entity.type
_entity.pdbx_description
1 polymer ?
#
loop_
_entity_poly.entity_id
_entity_poly.type
_entity_poly.pdbx_seq_one_letter_code
_entity_poly.pdbx_strand_id
1 'polypeptide(L)'
;INVRTIQRIEAGDVTPRSFTVKTILEALEIDAGTFFEESIHEENKIQLSASDKSVLRVSWISGIFVSITSVIGMIIEFILISDGDFYNNGLFLRIGWGIPFLISLFFFLNGYKKLGNILNNKIIVSASYVYFIIELLIVLITISFSVFNLSDYTTELLSSVIILILFGTAELILGIGVMKLKDYLGSFAQIIGILKIVNGAMFISIIFSPLSSFLLVPVLIMEIILIYNAAQKIGE
;
A
#
# COMPACT_ATOMS: atom_id res chain seq x y z
N ILE A 1 21.88 27.52 -35.57
CA ILE A 1 20.45 27.25 -35.85
C ILE A 1 19.92 28.43 -36.70
N ASN A 2 19.06 28.14 -37.70
CA ASN A 2 18.46 29.17 -38.52
C ASN A 2 17.28 29.85 -37.78
N VAL A 3 17.14 31.18 -37.90
CA VAL A 3 16.04 31.97 -37.31
C VAL A 3 14.67 31.39 -37.67
N ARG A 4 14.47 30.90 -38.90
CA ARG A 4 13.23 30.28 -39.34
C ARG A 4 12.91 28.98 -38.57
N THR A 5 13.92 28.23 -38.13
CA THR A 5 13.74 27.04 -37.31
C THR A 5 13.27 27.41 -35.90
N ILE A 6 13.84 28.48 -35.32
CA ILE A 6 13.42 28.96 -33.99
C ILE A 6 11.97 29.44 -34.04
N GLN A 7 11.61 30.25 -35.04
CA GLN A 7 10.22 30.73 -35.22
C GLN A 7 9.20 29.58 -35.35
N ARG A 8 9.55 28.47 -36.01
CA ARG A 8 8.68 27.31 -36.14
C ARG A 8 8.56 26.51 -34.82
N ILE A 9 9.62 26.50 -34.01
CA ILE A 9 9.60 25.92 -32.68
C ILE A 9 8.72 26.75 -31.74
N GLU A 10 8.89 28.10 -31.76
CA GLU A 10 8.07 29.04 -30.99
C GLU A 10 6.58 28.97 -31.36
N ALA A 11 6.28 28.77 -32.64
CA ALA A 11 4.92 28.60 -33.14
C ALA A 11 4.30 27.21 -32.80
N GLY A 12 5.11 26.28 -32.25
CA GLY A 12 4.65 24.90 -31.99
C GLY A 12 4.53 24.02 -33.24
N ASP A 13 4.97 24.49 -34.40
CA ASP A 13 4.86 23.78 -35.70
C ASP A 13 5.76 22.53 -35.75
N VAL A 14 6.84 22.52 -34.99
CA VAL A 14 7.81 21.41 -34.97
C VAL A 14 8.36 21.18 -33.56
N THR A 15 8.49 19.92 -33.17
CA THR A 15 9.19 19.53 -31.95
C THR A 15 10.69 19.51 -32.19
N PRO A 16 11.51 20.29 -31.45
CA PRO A 16 12.93 20.31 -31.62
C PRO A 16 13.58 18.97 -31.26
N ARG A 17 14.61 18.56 -32.03
CA ARG A 17 15.42 17.41 -31.68
C ARG A 17 16.37 17.76 -30.53
N SER A 18 16.79 16.74 -29.73
CA SER A 18 17.67 16.92 -28.58
C SER A 18 18.93 17.76 -28.87
N PHE A 19 19.55 17.56 -30.04
CA PHE A 19 20.68 18.37 -30.50
C PHE A 19 20.30 19.86 -30.68
N THR A 20 19.13 20.15 -31.22
CA THR A 20 18.63 21.51 -31.42
C THR A 20 18.39 22.20 -30.07
N VAL A 21 17.78 21.47 -29.11
CA VAL A 21 17.56 21.98 -27.75
C VAL A 21 18.89 22.29 -27.08
N LYS A 22 19.87 21.36 -27.15
CA LYS A 22 21.20 21.56 -26.58
C LYS A 22 21.89 22.80 -27.14
N THR A 23 21.85 23.01 -28.46
CA THR A 23 22.46 24.20 -29.12
C THR A 23 21.76 25.51 -28.73
N ILE A 24 20.43 25.49 -28.48
CA ILE A 24 19.69 26.66 -27.99
C ILE A 24 20.09 26.95 -26.53
N LEU A 25 20.18 25.95 -25.66
CA LEU A 25 20.59 26.11 -24.27
C LEU A 25 22.03 26.65 -24.17
N GLU A 26 22.95 26.13 -24.97
CA GLU A 26 24.33 26.63 -25.07
C GLU A 26 24.39 28.09 -25.51
N ALA A 27 23.55 28.49 -26.48
CA ALA A 27 23.49 29.89 -26.95
C ALA A 27 22.87 30.84 -25.92
N LEU A 28 22.05 30.35 -25.02
CA LEU A 28 21.42 31.06 -23.89
C LEU A 28 22.26 31.03 -22.62
N GLU A 29 23.44 30.39 -22.65
CA GLU A 29 24.31 30.15 -21.47
C GLU A 29 23.61 29.42 -20.33
N ILE A 30 22.61 28.59 -20.67
CA ILE A 30 21.87 27.75 -19.69
C ILE A 30 22.53 26.38 -19.66
N ASP A 31 22.88 25.89 -18.46
CA ASP A 31 23.40 24.55 -18.33
C ASP A 31 22.30 23.51 -18.67
N ALA A 32 22.60 22.67 -19.66
CA ALA A 32 21.66 21.66 -20.12
C ALA A 32 21.28 20.64 -19.00
N GLY A 33 22.19 20.38 -18.05
CA GLY A 33 21.94 19.51 -16.91
C GLY A 33 20.84 20.05 -16.02
N THR A 34 20.98 21.30 -15.58
CA THR A 34 19.99 21.99 -14.73
C THR A 34 18.65 22.15 -15.42
N PHE A 35 18.66 22.51 -16.75
CA PHE A 35 17.41 22.62 -17.50
C PHE A 35 16.64 21.31 -17.63
N PHE A 36 17.32 20.20 -17.90
CA PHE A 36 16.66 18.92 -17.99
C PHE A 36 16.27 18.37 -16.60
N GLU A 37 17.03 18.65 -15.55
CA GLU A 37 16.63 18.33 -14.19
C GLU A 37 15.38 19.11 -13.75
N GLU A 38 15.34 20.43 -14.00
CA GLU A 38 14.15 21.24 -13.72
C GLU A 38 12.94 20.82 -14.55
N SER A 39 13.10 20.54 -15.85
CA SER A 39 11.99 20.09 -16.70
C SER A 39 11.45 18.70 -16.28
N ILE A 40 12.33 17.79 -15.85
CA ILE A 40 11.91 16.49 -15.29
C ILE A 40 11.19 16.69 -13.95
N HIS A 41 11.62 17.65 -13.13
CA HIS A 41 10.95 18.00 -11.88
C HIS A 41 9.60 18.68 -12.08
N GLU A 42 9.44 19.54 -13.11
CA GLU A 42 8.14 20.16 -13.44
C GLU A 42 7.16 19.17 -14.09
N GLU A 43 7.63 18.32 -15.00
CA GLU A 43 6.79 17.31 -15.66
C GLU A 43 6.27 16.24 -14.69
N ASN A 44 6.98 16.03 -13.56
CA ASN A 44 6.58 15.12 -12.50
C ASN A 44 5.77 15.77 -11.35
N LYS A 45 5.43 17.06 -11.41
CA LYS A 45 4.49 17.66 -10.46
C LYS A 45 3.07 17.21 -10.76
N ILE A 46 2.74 16.03 -10.20
CA ILE A 46 1.39 15.51 -10.23
C ILE A 46 0.52 16.39 -9.33
N GLN A 47 -0.30 17.26 -9.94
CA GLN A 47 -1.25 18.08 -9.18
C GLN A 47 -2.41 17.20 -8.68
N LEU A 48 -2.47 17.00 -7.38
CA LEU A 48 -3.62 16.33 -6.75
C LEU A 48 -4.84 17.24 -6.79
N SER A 49 -5.96 16.71 -7.27
CA SER A 49 -7.25 17.37 -7.10
C SER A 49 -7.64 17.43 -5.61
N ALA A 50 -8.53 18.37 -5.24
CA ALA A 50 -9.05 18.45 -3.88
C ALA A 50 -9.71 17.12 -3.44
N SER A 51 -10.35 16.41 -4.38
CA SER A 51 -10.90 15.07 -4.16
C SER A 51 -9.83 14.04 -3.84
N ASP A 52 -8.69 14.07 -4.53
CA ASP A 52 -7.59 13.12 -4.32
C ASP A 52 -6.97 13.29 -2.93
N LYS A 53 -6.74 14.55 -2.53
CA LYS A 53 -6.26 14.88 -1.18
C LYS A 53 -7.21 14.38 -0.09
N SER A 54 -8.52 14.51 -0.29
CA SER A 54 -9.51 14.03 0.66
C SER A 54 -9.47 12.51 0.83
N VAL A 55 -9.36 11.75 -0.28
CA VAL A 55 -9.24 10.29 -0.25
C VAL A 55 -7.98 9.85 0.48
N LEU A 56 -6.83 10.46 0.18
CA LEU A 56 -5.57 10.13 0.87
C LEU A 56 -5.62 10.48 2.36
N ARG A 57 -6.29 11.60 2.72
CA ARG A 57 -6.49 11.97 4.13
C ARG A 57 -7.34 10.94 4.86
N VAL A 58 -8.48 10.54 4.31
CA VAL A 58 -9.33 9.49 4.89
C VAL A 58 -8.54 8.20 5.02
N SER A 59 -7.72 7.86 4.02
CA SER A 59 -6.95 6.63 4.01
C SER A 59 -5.93 6.56 5.15
N TRP A 60 -5.04 7.55 5.35
CA TRP A 60 -4.05 7.46 6.43
C TRP A 60 -4.70 7.50 7.82
N ILE A 61 -5.82 8.25 7.99
CA ILE A 61 -6.60 8.22 9.23
C ILE A 61 -7.18 6.81 9.46
N SER A 62 -7.76 6.19 8.42
CA SER A 62 -8.27 4.82 8.50
C SER A 62 -7.17 3.81 8.80
N GLY A 63 -5.93 4.04 8.34
CA GLY A 63 -4.77 3.23 8.69
C GLY A 63 -4.50 3.19 10.19
N ILE A 64 -4.70 4.32 10.91
CA ILE A 64 -4.62 4.33 12.37
C ILE A 64 -5.67 3.40 12.98
N PHE A 65 -6.91 3.45 12.48
CA PHE A 65 -7.97 2.54 12.94
C PHE A 65 -7.66 1.08 12.60
N VAL A 66 -7.07 0.79 11.44
CA VAL A 66 -6.58 -0.56 11.10
C VAL A 66 -5.56 -1.02 12.12
N SER A 67 -4.60 -0.18 12.51
CA SER A 67 -3.59 -0.53 13.52
C SER A 67 -4.22 -0.86 14.87
N ILE A 68 -5.16 -0.02 15.33
CA ILE A 68 -5.86 -0.22 16.61
C ILE A 68 -6.68 -1.51 16.57
N THR A 69 -7.49 -1.70 15.51
CA THR A 69 -8.34 -2.89 15.39
C THR A 69 -7.52 -4.17 15.22
N SER A 70 -6.36 -4.13 14.53
CA SER A 70 -5.45 -5.27 14.42
C SER A 70 -4.90 -5.70 15.79
N VAL A 71 -4.46 -4.73 16.60
CA VAL A 71 -3.98 -5.02 17.97
C VAL A 71 -5.10 -5.58 18.84
N ILE A 72 -6.30 -5.00 18.77
CA ILE A 72 -7.48 -5.51 19.50
C ILE A 72 -7.78 -6.95 19.06
N GLY A 73 -7.76 -7.22 17.75
CA GLY A 73 -7.98 -8.56 17.22
C GLY A 73 -6.97 -9.58 17.75
N MET A 74 -5.67 -9.22 17.77
CA MET A 74 -4.63 -10.09 18.33
C MET A 74 -4.88 -10.38 19.81
N ILE A 75 -5.30 -9.40 20.59
CA ILE A 75 -5.62 -9.58 22.02
C ILE A 75 -6.83 -10.51 22.19
N ILE A 76 -7.89 -10.29 21.39
CA ILE A 76 -9.11 -11.13 21.43
C ILE A 76 -8.76 -12.58 21.10
N GLU A 77 -8.03 -12.84 20.01
CA GLU A 77 -7.66 -14.20 19.63
C GLU A 77 -6.77 -14.85 20.69
N PHE A 78 -5.83 -14.10 21.30
CA PHE A 78 -5.01 -14.62 22.39
C PHE A 78 -5.85 -15.02 23.63
N ILE A 79 -6.84 -14.21 24.02
CA ILE A 79 -7.73 -14.51 25.14
C ILE A 79 -8.56 -15.76 24.81
N LEU A 80 -9.16 -15.83 23.63
CA LEU A 80 -10.00 -16.96 23.21
C LEU A 80 -9.21 -18.28 23.18
N ILE A 81 -7.94 -18.24 22.78
CA ILE A 81 -7.06 -19.41 22.82
C ILE A 81 -6.74 -19.81 24.27
N SER A 82 -6.47 -18.83 25.15
CA SER A 82 -6.06 -19.08 26.54
C SER A 82 -7.17 -19.68 27.39
N ASP A 83 -8.42 -19.22 27.19
CA ASP A 83 -9.56 -19.62 28.04
C ASP A 83 -10.18 -20.94 27.61
N GLY A 84 -9.76 -21.52 26.48
CA GLY A 84 -10.35 -22.74 25.91
C GLY A 84 -11.79 -22.59 25.42
N ASP A 85 -12.35 -21.37 25.55
CA ASP A 85 -13.73 -20.99 25.12
C ASP A 85 -13.76 -20.47 23.69
N PHE A 86 -12.83 -20.95 22.89
CA PHE A 86 -12.58 -20.49 21.52
C PHE A 86 -13.85 -20.44 20.65
N TYR A 87 -14.85 -21.28 20.98
CA TYR A 87 -16.03 -21.48 20.14
C TYR A 87 -17.31 -20.84 20.66
N ASN A 88 -17.60 -20.88 21.96
CA ASN A 88 -18.91 -20.47 22.48
C ASN A 88 -19.13 -18.96 22.58
N ASN A 89 -18.12 -18.21 23.05
CA ASN A 89 -18.22 -16.75 23.22
C ASN A 89 -17.46 -15.96 22.14
N GLY A 90 -16.67 -16.65 21.32
CA GLY A 90 -15.81 -16.03 20.30
C GLY A 90 -16.56 -15.35 19.16
N LEU A 91 -17.78 -15.80 18.82
CA LEU A 91 -18.53 -15.29 17.67
C LEU A 91 -18.79 -13.78 17.77
N PHE A 92 -19.36 -13.32 18.91
CA PHE A 92 -19.66 -11.89 19.09
C PHE A 92 -18.40 -11.03 19.13
N LEU A 93 -17.33 -11.52 19.74
CA LEU A 93 -16.06 -10.82 19.78
C LEU A 93 -15.42 -10.72 18.39
N ARG A 94 -15.43 -11.80 17.61
CA ARG A 94 -14.90 -11.84 16.24
C ARG A 94 -15.70 -10.96 15.30
N ILE A 95 -17.01 -10.95 15.37
CA ILE A 95 -17.84 -10.02 14.58
C ILE A 95 -17.60 -8.58 15.03
N GLY A 96 -17.54 -8.35 16.36
CA GLY A 96 -17.39 -7.02 16.94
C GLY A 96 -16.09 -6.31 16.55
N TRP A 97 -14.98 -7.05 16.37
CA TRP A 97 -13.73 -6.45 15.88
C TRP A 97 -13.56 -6.58 14.38
N GLY A 98 -14.00 -7.67 13.77
CA GLY A 98 -13.78 -7.96 12.35
C GLY A 98 -14.48 -6.98 11.40
N ILE A 99 -15.71 -6.57 11.74
CA ILE A 99 -16.44 -5.57 10.93
C ILE A 99 -15.75 -4.20 10.96
N PRO A 100 -15.42 -3.59 12.11
CA PRO A 100 -14.66 -2.34 12.16
C PRO A 100 -13.30 -2.44 11.46
N PHE A 101 -12.60 -3.57 11.61
CA PHE A 101 -11.34 -3.83 10.92
C PHE A 101 -11.51 -3.78 9.40
N LEU A 102 -12.46 -4.53 8.83
CA LEU A 102 -12.70 -4.55 7.39
C LEU A 102 -13.14 -3.19 6.82
N ILE A 103 -13.97 -2.45 7.55
CA ILE A 103 -14.37 -1.09 7.16
C ILE A 103 -13.13 -0.17 7.11
N SER A 104 -12.33 -0.19 8.17
CA SER A 104 -11.11 0.62 8.26
C SER A 104 -10.11 0.23 7.16
N LEU A 105 -9.91 -1.06 6.92
CA LEU A 105 -9.03 -1.59 5.90
C LEU A 105 -9.48 -1.18 4.50
N PHE A 106 -10.78 -1.21 4.21
CA PHE A 106 -11.32 -0.76 2.93
C PHE A 106 -10.92 0.70 2.62
N PHE A 107 -11.13 1.59 3.58
CA PHE A 107 -10.75 3.00 3.41
C PHE A 107 -9.24 3.19 3.36
N PHE A 108 -8.46 2.43 4.11
CA PHE A 108 -7.01 2.45 4.07
C PHE A 108 -6.46 2.03 2.70
N LEU A 109 -6.93 0.91 2.16
CA LEU A 109 -6.51 0.40 0.86
C LEU A 109 -6.98 1.28 -0.31
N ASN A 110 -8.06 2.05 -0.13
CA ASN A 110 -8.47 3.05 -1.13
C ASN A 110 -7.40 4.12 -1.35
N GLY A 111 -6.57 4.43 -0.37
CA GLY A 111 -5.40 5.30 -0.56
C GLY A 111 -4.36 4.71 -1.49
N TYR A 112 -4.00 3.45 -1.31
CA TYR A 112 -3.09 2.75 -2.22
C TYR A 112 -3.66 2.64 -3.64
N LYS A 113 -4.94 2.30 -3.76
CA LYS A 113 -5.63 2.30 -5.05
C LYS A 113 -5.60 3.68 -5.71
N LYS A 114 -5.83 4.73 -4.94
CA LYS A 114 -5.79 6.11 -5.45
C LYS A 114 -4.38 6.49 -5.89
N LEU A 115 -3.36 6.22 -5.08
CA LEU A 115 -1.96 6.41 -5.45
C LEU A 115 -1.59 5.63 -6.71
N GLY A 116 -2.01 4.37 -6.80
CA GLY A 116 -1.80 3.57 -8.00
C GLY A 116 -2.39 4.16 -9.27
N ASN A 117 -3.60 4.71 -9.19
CA ASN A 117 -4.26 5.37 -10.32
C ASN A 117 -3.54 6.67 -10.72
N ILE A 118 -3.15 7.50 -9.75
CA ILE A 118 -2.43 8.76 -9.98
C ILE A 118 -1.06 8.48 -10.61
N LEU A 119 -0.35 7.48 -10.11
CA LEU A 119 1.01 7.12 -10.54
C LEU A 119 1.02 6.08 -11.68
N ASN A 120 -0.13 5.79 -12.27
CA ASN A 120 -0.32 4.79 -13.33
C ASN A 120 0.29 3.41 -13.00
N ASN A 121 0.29 3.05 -11.71
CA ASN A 121 0.81 1.77 -11.20
C ASN A 121 -0.33 0.76 -11.02
N LYS A 122 -0.66 0.00 -12.07
CA LYS A 122 -1.73 -0.99 -12.05
C LYS A 122 -1.50 -2.12 -11.03
N ILE A 123 -0.23 -2.40 -10.68
CA ILE A 123 0.09 -3.49 -9.74
C ILE A 123 -0.42 -3.17 -8.35
N ILE A 124 -0.18 -1.96 -7.83
CA ILE A 124 -0.66 -1.60 -6.51
C ILE A 124 -2.20 -1.50 -6.45
N VAL A 125 -2.83 -1.09 -7.55
CA VAL A 125 -4.31 -1.10 -7.65
C VAL A 125 -4.85 -2.51 -7.52
N SER A 126 -4.33 -3.46 -8.30
CA SER A 126 -4.74 -4.87 -8.25
C SER A 126 -4.38 -5.51 -6.90
N ALA A 127 -3.18 -5.22 -6.37
CA ALA A 127 -2.73 -5.70 -5.07
C ALA A 127 -3.68 -5.27 -3.93
N SER A 128 -4.15 -4.02 -3.96
CA SER A 128 -5.09 -3.51 -2.95
C SER A 128 -6.43 -4.26 -2.96
N TYR A 129 -6.95 -4.62 -4.14
CA TYR A 129 -8.17 -5.43 -4.23
C TYR A 129 -7.94 -6.85 -3.74
N VAL A 130 -6.84 -7.49 -4.17
CA VAL A 130 -6.50 -8.85 -3.76
C VAL A 130 -6.30 -8.92 -2.25
N TYR A 131 -5.59 -7.95 -1.67
CA TYR A 131 -5.38 -7.85 -0.23
C TYR A 131 -6.71 -7.79 0.52
N PHE A 132 -7.61 -6.89 0.10
CA PHE A 132 -8.93 -6.76 0.74
C PHE A 132 -9.76 -8.04 0.65
N ILE A 133 -9.77 -8.71 -0.52
CA ILE A 133 -10.50 -9.97 -0.72
C ILE A 133 -9.94 -11.07 0.20
N ILE A 134 -8.62 -11.18 0.31
CA ILE A 134 -7.99 -12.18 1.17
C ILE A 134 -8.35 -11.92 2.64
N GLU A 135 -8.27 -10.68 3.11
CA GLU A 135 -8.65 -10.33 4.49
C GLU A 135 -10.14 -10.59 4.77
N LEU A 136 -11.00 -10.27 3.81
CA LEU A 136 -12.43 -10.62 3.92
C LEU A 136 -12.63 -12.14 4.06
N LEU A 137 -11.91 -12.94 3.26
CA LEU A 137 -11.97 -14.40 3.36
C LEU A 137 -11.45 -14.90 4.72
N ILE A 138 -10.35 -14.33 5.24
CA ILE A 138 -9.81 -14.67 6.55
C ILE A 138 -10.85 -14.42 7.65
N VAL A 139 -11.46 -13.23 7.66
CA VAL A 139 -12.51 -12.91 8.65
C VAL A 139 -13.72 -13.84 8.53
N LEU A 140 -14.15 -14.16 7.31
CA LEU A 140 -15.25 -15.11 7.09
C LEU A 140 -14.91 -16.52 7.55
N ILE A 141 -13.69 -17.00 7.29
CA ILE A 141 -13.20 -18.29 7.77
C ILE A 141 -13.25 -18.31 9.30
N THR A 142 -12.68 -17.29 9.95
CA THR A 142 -12.61 -17.19 11.42
C THR A 142 -14.00 -17.18 12.08
N ILE A 143 -14.96 -16.45 11.48
CA ILE A 143 -16.35 -16.43 11.93
C ILE A 143 -17.02 -17.81 11.73
N SER A 144 -16.79 -18.45 10.58
CA SER A 144 -17.37 -19.76 10.25
C SER A 144 -16.99 -20.82 11.27
N PHE A 145 -15.76 -20.82 11.76
CA PHE A 145 -15.31 -21.72 12.81
C PHE A 145 -16.13 -21.59 14.09
N SER A 146 -16.46 -20.35 14.48
CA SER A 146 -17.30 -20.09 15.65
C SER A 146 -18.76 -20.49 15.43
N VAL A 147 -19.29 -20.31 14.21
CA VAL A 147 -20.70 -20.65 13.90
C VAL A 147 -20.93 -22.16 13.85
N PHE A 148 -20.01 -22.90 13.23
CA PHE A 148 -20.17 -24.34 13.00
C PHE A 148 -19.57 -25.22 14.09
N ASN A 149 -19.00 -24.62 15.17
CA ASN A 149 -18.34 -25.34 16.27
C ASN A 149 -17.32 -26.37 15.75
N LEU A 150 -16.54 -26.01 14.76
CA LEU A 150 -15.51 -26.86 14.16
C LEU A 150 -14.29 -26.95 15.10
N SER A 151 -14.43 -27.68 16.18
CA SER A 151 -13.53 -27.68 17.34
C SER A 151 -12.53 -28.83 17.39
N ASP A 152 -12.39 -29.61 16.30
CA ASP A 152 -11.36 -30.63 16.28
C ASP A 152 -9.97 -30.05 15.99
N TYR A 153 -8.97 -30.51 16.72
CA TYR A 153 -7.58 -30.04 16.65
C TYR A 153 -7.00 -30.01 15.22
N THR A 154 -7.34 -31.01 14.42
CA THR A 154 -6.87 -31.11 13.02
C THR A 154 -7.42 -30.01 12.12
N THR A 155 -8.71 -29.71 12.24
CA THR A 155 -9.38 -28.66 11.49
C THR A 155 -8.87 -27.28 11.90
N GLU A 156 -8.64 -27.05 13.19
CA GLU A 156 -8.07 -25.81 13.73
C GLU A 156 -6.64 -25.57 13.22
N LEU A 157 -5.78 -26.59 13.29
CA LEU A 157 -4.41 -26.51 12.79
C LEU A 157 -4.39 -26.23 11.28
N LEU A 158 -5.20 -26.94 10.51
CA LEU A 158 -5.26 -26.76 9.05
C LEU A 158 -5.74 -25.35 8.68
N SER A 159 -6.77 -24.85 9.35
CA SER A 159 -7.27 -23.49 9.09
C SER A 159 -6.24 -22.42 9.43
N SER A 160 -5.53 -22.56 10.54
CA SER A 160 -4.47 -21.62 10.94
C SER A 160 -3.36 -21.58 9.90
N VAL A 161 -2.95 -22.73 9.36
CA VAL A 161 -1.96 -22.80 8.28
C VAL A 161 -2.47 -22.11 7.00
N ILE A 162 -3.73 -22.36 6.62
CA ILE A 162 -4.34 -21.71 5.46
C ILE A 162 -4.38 -20.18 5.64
N ILE A 163 -4.79 -19.71 6.80
CA ILE A 163 -4.84 -18.27 7.12
C ILE A 163 -3.45 -17.64 7.02
N LEU A 164 -2.41 -18.27 7.58
CA LEU A 164 -1.04 -17.76 7.49
C LEU A 164 -0.54 -17.67 6.04
N ILE A 165 -0.82 -18.68 5.22
CA ILE A 165 -0.45 -18.67 3.80
C ILE A 165 -1.20 -17.58 3.04
N LEU A 166 -2.51 -17.44 3.25
CA LEU A 166 -3.33 -16.42 2.60
C LEU A 166 -2.84 -15.02 2.98
N PHE A 167 -2.68 -14.76 4.27
CA PHE A 167 -2.21 -13.47 4.77
C PHE A 167 -0.80 -13.13 4.25
N GLY A 168 0.13 -14.08 4.35
CA GLY A 168 1.49 -13.91 3.82
C GLY A 168 1.51 -13.63 2.31
N THR A 169 0.63 -14.29 1.55
CA THR A 169 0.49 -14.03 0.11
C THR A 169 -0.03 -12.61 -0.16
N ALA A 170 -1.01 -12.14 0.62
CA ALA A 170 -1.52 -10.78 0.52
C ALA A 170 -0.43 -9.73 0.80
N GLU A 171 0.37 -9.93 1.86
CA GLU A 171 1.51 -9.11 2.22
C GLU A 171 2.57 -9.05 1.10
N LEU A 172 2.91 -10.19 0.49
CA LEU A 172 3.85 -10.26 -0.62
C LEU A 172 3.36 -9.43 -1.83
N ILE A 173 2.11 -9.65 -2.25
CA ILE A 173 1.54 -8.98 -3.43
C ILE A 173 1.48 -7.47 -3.21
N LEU A 174 1.01 -7.02 -2.04
CA LEU A 174 0.95 -5.61 -1.71
C LEU A 174 2.36 -5.01 -1.59
N GLY A 175 3.31 -5.73 -1.00
CA GLY A 175 4.71 -5.33 -0.89
C GLY A 175 5.36 -5.07 -2.24
N ILE A 176 5.13 -5.94 -3.24
CA ILE A 176 5.59 -5.74 -4.62
C ILE A 176 4.98 -4.46 -5.21
N GLY A 177 3.70 -4.21 -4.97
CA GLY A 177 3.03 -3.00 -5.43
C GLY A 177 3.61 -1.73 -4.82
N VAL A 178 3.84 -1.73 -3.49
CA VAL A 178 4.41 -0.60 -2.74
C VAL A 178 5.86 -0.33 -3.15
N MET A 179 6.67 -1.38 -3.34
CA MET A 179 8.06 -1.24 -3.77
C MET A 179 8.19 -0.48 -5.09
N LYS A 180 7.23 -0.64 -6.01
CA LYS A 180 7.19 0.09 -7.29
C LYS A 180 6.79 1.57 -7.18
N LEU A 181 6.41 2.04 -6.00
CA LEU A 181 6.21 3.47 -5.74
C LEU A 181 7.53 4.22 -5.51
N LYS A 182 8.68 3.51 -5.50
CA LYS A 182 10.01 4.10 -5.30
C LYS A 182 10.28 5.28 -6.23
N ASP A 183 9.90 5.17 -7.50
CA ASP A 183 10.21 6.18 -8.52
C ASP A 183 9.54 7.54 -8.22
N TYR A 184 8.47 7.55 -7.42
CA TYR A 184 7.70 8.74 -7.06
C TYR A 184 7.84 9.14 -5.58
N LEU A 185 7.85 8.15 -4.68
CA LEU A 185 7.88 8.37 -3.23
C LEU A 185 9.25 8.09 -2.60
N GLY A 186 10.24 7.75 -3.43
CA GLY A 186 11.64 7.57 -3.03
C GLY A 186 11.91 6.26 -2.29
N SER A 187 13.11 6.19 -1.69
CA SER A 187 13.62 4.99 -1.01
C SER A 187 12.75 4.52 0.16
N PHE A 188 11.97 5.42 0.78
CA PHE A 188 11.07 5.05 1.87
C PHE A 188 9.99 4.05 1.43
N ALA A 189 9.37 4.28 0.25
CA ALA A 189 8.42 3.32 -0.33
C ALA A 189 9.09 1.97 -0.65
N GLN A 190 10.33 2.00 -1.14
CA GLN A 190 11.08 0.78 -1.42
C GLN A 190 11.34 -0.03 -0.14
N ILE A 191 11.75 0.61 0.94
CA ILE A 191 12.00 -0.05 2.23
C ILE A 191 10.72 -0.72 2.74
N ILE A 192 9.60 -0.01 2.73
CA ILE A 192 8.30 -0.56 3.15
C ILE A 192 7.93 -1.77 2.30
N GLY A 193 8.06 -1.66 0.96
CA GLY A 193 7.77 -2.77 0.06
C GLY A 193 8.63 -4.01 0.36
N ILE A 194 9.93 -3.83 0.60
CA ILE A 194 10.83 -4.93 0.99
C ILE A 194 10.42 -5.53 2.33
N LEU A 195 10.12 -4.71 3.34
CA LEU A 195 9.69 -5.19 4.66
C LEU A 195 8.39 -6.00 4.56
N LYS A 196 7.42 -5.57 3.74
CA LYS A 196 6.18 -6.34 3.50
C LYS A 196 6.47 -7.67 2.80
N ILE A 197 7.36 -7.70 1.83
CA ILE A 197 7.76 -8.94 1.14
C ILE A 197 8.41 -9.91 2.14
N VAL A 198 9.34 -9.42 2.96
CA VAL A 198 9.99 -10.24 4.00
C VAL A 198 8.96 -10.73 5.00
N ASN A 199 8.08 -9.86 5.48
CA ASN A 199 7.02 -10.20 6.42
C ASN A 199 6.08 -11.29 5.85
N GLY A 200 5.64 -11.12 4.60
CA GLY A 200 4.81 -12.11 3.92
C GLY A 200 5.49 -13.47 3.76
N ALA A 201 6.78 -13.49 3.38
CA ALA A 201 7.56 -14.72 3.29
C ALA A 201 7.71 -15.42 4.66
N MET A 202 7.87 -14.64 5.73
CA MET A 202 7.92 -15.18 7.10
C MET A 202 6.59 -15.81 7.53
N PHE A 203 5.44 -15.23 7.19
CA PHE A 203 4.13 -15.83 7.45
C PHE A 203 3.95 -17.14 6.68
N ILE A 204 4.30 -17.18 5.39
CA ILE A 204 4.20 -18.39 4.56
C ILE A 204 5.12 -19.51 5.08
N SER A 205 6.26 -19.17 5.66
CA SER A 205 7.17 -20.17 6.21
C SER A 205 6.64 -20.87 7.47
N ILE A 206 5.55 -20.37 8.08
CA ILE A 206 4.92 -20.85 9.32
C ILE A 206 5.86 -20.77 10.53
N ILE A 207 7.09 -21.26 10.41
CA ILE A 207 8.10 -21.29 11.49
C ILE A 207 8.43 -19.89 11.99
N PHE A 208 8.53 -18.90 11.08
CA PHE A 208 8.84 -17.51 11.41
C PHE A 208 7.59 -16.64 11.61
N SER A 209 6.37 -17.20 11.54
CA SER A 209 5.14 -16.42 11.71
C SER A 209 5.03 -15.69 13.06
N PRO A 210 5.52 -16.21 14.20
CA PRO A 210 5.50 -15.44 15.45
C PRO A 210 6.37 -14.18 15.37
N LEU A 211 7.53 -14.25 14.72
CA LEU A 211 8.41 -13.09 14.54
C LEU A 211 7.79 -12.08 13.57
N SER A 212 7.13 -12.56 12.53
CA SER A 212 6.40 -11.75 11.56
C SER A 212 5.30 -10.92 12.22
N SER A 213 4.59 -11.47 13.19
CA SER A 213 3.54 -10.75 13.93
C SER A 213 4.07 -9.50 14.64
N PHE A 214 5.30 -9.51 15.14
CA PHE A 214 5.94 -8.32 15.74
C PHE A 214 6.30 -7.26 14.69
N LEU A 215 6.59 -7.65 13.44
CA LEU A 215 6.92 -6.70 12.37
C LEU A 215 5.68 -6.04 11.77
N LEU A 216 4.51 -6.65 11.91
CA LEU A 216 3.28 -6.18 11.29
C LEU A 216 2.92 -4.75 11.69
N VAL A 217 2.93 -4.43 12.98
CA VAL A 217 2.56 -3.11 13.50
C VAL A 217 3.55 -2.02 13.06
N PRO A 218 4.89 -2.18 13.22
CA PRO A 218 5.85 -1.21 12.70
C PRO A 218 5.71 -0.97 11.19
N VAL A 219 5.54 -2.02 10.38
CA VAL A 219 5.37 -1.89 8.94
C VAL A 219 4.09 -1.12 8.60
N LEU A 220 2.98 -1.41 9.27
CA LEU A 220 1.72 -0.70 9.09
C LEU A 220 1.83 0.79 9.45
N ILE A 221 2.55 1.13 10.52
CA ILE A 221 2.83 2.54 10.87
C ILE A 221 3.62 3.22 9.75
N MET A 222 4.64 2.56 9.19
CA MET A 222 5.39 3.11 8.06
C MET A 222 4.51 3.31 6.82
N GLU A 223 3.56 2.42 6.54
CA GLU A 223 2.58 2.56 5.46
C GLU A 223 1.67 3.78 5.65
N ILE A 224 1.20 4.02 6.89
CA ILE A 224 0.41 5.20 7.23
C ILE A 224 1.21 6.48 6.95
N ILE A 225 2.48 6.51 7.37
CA ILE A 225 3.39 7.64 7.13
C ILE A 225 3.62 7.82 5.61
N LEU A 226 3.73 6.72 4.85
CA LEU A 226 3.89 6.79 3.39
C LEU A 226 2.71 7.49 2.72
N ILE A 227 1.47 7.08 3.07
CA ILE A 227 0.25 7.68 2.49
C ILE A 227 0.10 9.13 2.96
N TYR A 228 0.41 9.43 4.22
CA TYR A 228 0.43 10.80 4.75
C TYR A 228 1.40 11.69 3.97
N ASN A 229 2.65 11.24 3.80
CA ASN A 229 3.67 11.98 3.04
C ASN A 229 3.28 12.16 1.56
N ALA A 230 2.66 11.14 0.95
CA ALA A 230 2.15 11.25 -0.40
C ALA A 230 1.06 12.33 -0.51
N ALA A 231 0.16 12.42 0.48
CA ALA A 231 -0.88 13.45 0.53
C ALA A 231 -0.31 14.88 0.67
N GLN A 232 0.87 15.03 1.29
CA GLN A 232 1.56 16.32 1.45
C GLN A 232 2.38 16.68 0.20
N LYS A 233 3.31 15.79 -0.20
CA LYS A 233 4.28 16.06 -1.27
C LYS A 233 3.68 16.25 -2.65
N ILE A 234 2.61 15.54 -2.97
CA ILE A 234 1.97 15.64 -4.29
C ILE A 234 1.00 16.84 -4.32
N GLY A 235 0.93 17.63 -3.27
CA GLY A 235 0.02 18.78 -3.12
C GLY A 235 0.70 20.15 -3.04
N GLU A 236 2.03 20.18 -3.03
CA GLU A 236 2.90 21.35 -3.16
C GLU A 236 3.47 21.41 -4.57
#